data_0e61d265e03ce9f0b43b88a33dfdc695
#
_entry.id   0e61d265e03ce9f0b43b88a33dfdc695
#
_cell.length_a   1.000
_cell.length_b   1.000
_cell.length_c   1.000
_cell.angle_alpha   90.00
_cell.angle_beta   90.00
_cell.angle_gamma   90.00
#
_symmetry.space_group_name_H-M   'P 1'
#
loop_
_entity.id
_entity.type
_entity.pdbx_description
1 polymer ?
#
loop_
_entity_poly.entity_id
_entity_poly.type
_entity_poly.pdbx_seq_one_letter_code
_entity_poly.pdbx_strand_id
1 'polypeptide(L)'
;LNGFSELKFYLKMENNDEDTINQDLIKTICNDYCNAIQYAENQNYQKACQMIYSANHVFVYGTGGVQQLAIQSLKRFFFKLNKSINIVYGSNEMDFLVNNLTSDDLVIVFSVQASQQSDVEFVQKCKEQNAKILSLTLFLDNPIARISDENLYYLCSHRDFSIHGRHFSPTSMFYITVEILFLQYAIYLESIQ
;
A
#
# COMPACT_ATOMS: atom_id res chain seq x y z
N LEU A 1 -18.16 2.79 -25.52
CA LEU A 1 -19.00 3.73 -24.73
C LEU A 1 -20.43 3.20 -24.45
N ASN A 2 -20.84 2.10 -25.08
CA ASN A 2 -22.19 1.52 -24.87
C ASN A 2 -22.31 0.64 -23.62
N GLY A 3 -21.23 0.10 -23.08
CA GLY A 3 -21.27 -0.79 -21.92
C GLY A 3 -21.79 -0.16 -20.62
N PHE A 4 -21.60 1.16 -20.44
CA PHE A 4 -22.08 1.86 -19.24
C PHE A 4 -23.60 2.12 -19.27
N SER A 5 -24.18 2.30 -20.46
CA SER A 5 -25.62 2.47 -20.64
C SER A 5 -26.36 1.14 -20.52
N GLU A 6 -25.78 0.05 -21.00
CA GLU A 6 -26.31 -1.30 -20.82
C GLU A 6 -26.26 -1.75 -19.35
N LEU A 7 -25.18 -1.48 -18.66
CA LEU A 7 -25.08 -1.74 -17.21
C LEU A 7 -26.15 -0.98 -16.43
N LYS A 8 -26.41 0.28 -16.78
CA LYS A 8 -27.50 1.08 -16.21
C LYS A 8 -28.89 0.50 -16.51
N PHE A 9 -29.06 -0.13 -17.67
CA PHE A 9 -30.34 -0.72 -18.08
C PHE A 9 -30.61 -2.02 -17.30
N TYR A 10 -29.61 -2.89 -17.16
CA TYR A 10 -29.72 -4.12 -16.34
C TYR A 10 -29.99 -3.81 -14.86
N LEU A 11 -29.36 -2.79 -14.31
CA LEU A 11 -29.55 -2.35 -12.92
C LEU A 11 -30.93 -1.69 -12.67
N LYS A 12 -31.71 -1.35 -13.72
CA LYS A 12 -33.03 -0.76 -13.57
C LYS A 12 -34.20 -1.77 -13.63
N MET A 13 -33.94 -3.03 -13.94
CA MET A 13 -35.01 -4.01 -14.16
C MET A 13 -35.45 -4.83 -12.95
N GLU A 14 -34.77 -4.74 -11.82
CA GLU A 14 -35.17 -5.41 -10.56
C GLU A 14 -35.48 -4.37 -9.50
N ASN A 15 -36.75 -3.96 -9.43
CA ASN A 15 -37.27 -3.08 -8.38
C ASN A 15 -37.55 -3.91 -7.10
N ASN A 16 -36.56 -4.05 -6.23
CA ASN A 16 -36.76 -4.48 -4.85
C ASN A 16 -35.92 -3.60 -3.91
N ASP A 17 -36.29 -3.48 -2.64
CA ASP A 17 -35.59 -2.68 -1.61
C ASP A 17 -34.09 -3.02 -1.50
N GLU A 18 -33.68 -4.23 -1.90
CA GLU A 18 -32.28 -4.66 -2.01
C GLU A 18 -31.47 -3.87 -3.05
N ASP A 19 -32.09 -3.44 -4.16
CA ASP A 19 -31.41 -2.69 -5.22
C ASP A 19 -31.04 -1.27 -4.79
N THR A 20 -31.86 -0.64 -3.94
CA THR A 20 -31.57 0.68 -3.41
C THR A 20 -30.38 0.63 -2.45
N ILE A 21 -30.28 -0.40 -1.62
CA ILE A 21 -29.15 -0.64 -0.70
C ILE A 21 -27.87 -0.89 -1.53
N ASN A 22 -27.93 -1.68 -2.57
CA ASN A 22 -26.77 -1.96 -3.44
C ASN A 22 -26.29 -0.71 -4.19
N GLN A 23 -27.19 0.13 -4.71
CA GLN A 23 -26.81 1.38 -5.39
C GLN A 23 -26.16 2.38 -4.45
N ASP A 24 -26.66 2.53 -3.22
CA ASP A 24 -26.07 3.40 -2.21
C ASP A 24 -24.71 2.89 -1.74
N LEU A 25 -24.55 1.57 -1.66
CA LEU A 25 -23.26 0.94 -1.34
C LEU A 25 -22.20 1.22 -2.42
N ILE A 26 -22.54 1.03 -3.69
CA ILE A 26 -21.65 1.32 -4.83
C ILE A 26 -21.26 2.80 -4.86
N LYS A 27 -22.21 3.71 -4.68
CA LYS A 27 -21.92 5.15 -4.60
C LYS A 27 -20.97 5.49 -3.45
N THR A 28 -21.19 4.88 -2.29
CA THR A 28 -20.33 5.06 -1.13
C THR A 28 -18.91 4.60 -1.43
N ILE A 29 -18.73 3.41 -2.02
CA ILE A 29 -17.43 2.89 -2.41
C ILE A 29 -16.76 3.82 -3.44
N CYS A 30 -17.49 4.29 -4.45
CA CYS A 30 -16.94 5.22 -5.44
C CYS A 30 -16.49 6.54 -4.82
N ASN A 31 -17.27 7.09 -3.89
CA ASN A 31 -16.89 8.31 -3.18
C ASN A 31 -15.66 8.10 -2.30
N ASP A 32 -15.57 6.98 -1.62
CA ASP A 32 -14.41 6.61 -0.82
C ASP A 32 -13.14 6.53 -1.68
N TYR A 33 -13.22 5.91 -2.86
CA TYR A 33 -12.10 5.87 -3.78
C TYR A 33 -11.71 7.26 -4.32
N CYS A 34 -12.68 8.10 -4.65
CA CYS A 34 -12.41 9.47 -5.05
C CYS A 34 -11.66 10.25 -3.96
N ASN A 35 -12.13 10.16 -2.72
CA ASN A 35 -11.49 10.80 -1.56
C ASN A 35 -10.07 10.27 -1.33
N ALA A 36 -9.89 8.96 -1.46
CA ALA A 36 -8.59 8.32 -1.27
C ALA A 36 -7.59 8.70 -2.37
N ILE A 37 -8.04 8.83 -3.63
CA ILE A 37 -7.21 9.31 -4.75
C ILE A 37 -6.82 10.77 -4.53
N GLN A 38 -7.76 11.64 -4.13
CA GLN A 38 -7.47 13.03 -3.80
C GLN A 38 -6.47 13.16 -2.64
N TYR A 39 -6.57 12.30 -1.64
CA TYR A 39 -5.59 12.24 -0.57
C TYR A 39 -4.21 11.84 -1.10
N ALA A 40 -4.13 10.79 -1.93
CA ALA A 40 -2.89 10.32 -2.53
C ALA A 40 -2.23 11.40 -3.41
N GLU A 41 -3.00 12.20 -4.13
CA GLU A 41 -2.51 13.31 -4.95
C GLU A 41 -1.79 14.37 -4.11
N ASN A 42 -2.22 14.59 -2.87
CA ASN A 42 -1.65 15.58 -1.97
C ASN A 42 -0.49 15.06 -1.10
N GLN A 43 -0.12 13.79 -1.20
CA GLN A 43 1.03 13.24 -0.49
C GLN A 43 2.35 13.67 -1.16
N ASN A 44 3.38 13.86 -0.35
CA ASN A 44 4.72 14.13 -0.86
C ASN A 44 5.48 12.81 -1.06
N TYR A 45 5.64 12.40 -2.31
CA TYR A 45 6.38 11.19 -2.68
C TYR A 45 7.89 11.42 -2.86
N GLN A 46 8.34 12.68 -2.88
CA GLN A 46 9.73 13.02 -3.21
C GLN A 46 10.73 12.34 -2.28
N LYS A 47 10.48 12.36 -0.97
CA LYS A 47 11.39 11.74 0.01
C LYS A 47 11.40 10.22 -0.12
N ALA A 48 10.25 9.59 -0.33
CA ALA A 48 10.16 8.15 -0.60
C ALA A 48 10.95 7.76 -1.87
N CYS A 49 10.80 8.52 -2.95
CA CYS A 49 11.55 8.31 -4.19
C CYS A 49 13.06 8.47 -3.99
N GLN A 50 13.48 9.50 -3.26
CA GLN A 50 14.89 9.71 -2.92
C GLN A 50 15.46 8.55 -2.09
N MET A 51 14.73 8.06 -1.10
CA MET A 51 15.15 6.91 -0.29
C MET A 51 15.30 5.65 -1.14
N ILE A 52 14.35 5.38 -2.05
CA ILE A 52 14.42 4.24 -2.98
C ILE A 52 15.62 4.39 -3.93
N TYR A 53 15.85 5.59 -4.45
CA TYR A 53 16.96 5.87 -5.38
C TYR A 53 18.31 5.65 -4.73
N SER A 54 18.53 6.24 -3.54
CA SER A 54 19.81 6.23 -2.84
C SER A 54 20.15 4.90 -2.18
N ALA A 55 19.19 4.00 -1.97
CA ALA A 55 19.43 2.74 -1.31
C ALA A 55 20.27 1.79 -2.17
N ASN A 56 21.28 1.16 -1.55
CA ASN A 56 22.07 0.09 -2.15
C ASN A 56 21.20 -1.14 -2.40
N HIS A 57 20.46 -1.55 -1.39
CA HIS A 57 19.47 -2.62 -1.51
C HIS A 57 18.11 -2.13 -1.01
N VAL A 58 17.06 -2.57 -1.69
CA VAL A 58 15.68 -2.33 -1.28
C VAL A 58 15.05 -3.67 -0.93
N PHE A 59 14.66 -3.80 0.33
CA PHE A 59 13.94 -4.94 0.86
C PHE A 59 12.48 -4.56 1.08
N VAL A 60 11.57 -5.50 0.86
CA VAL A 60 10.14 -5.26 1.05
C VAL A 60 9.55 -6.38 1.88
N TYR A 61 8.82 -6.00 2.92
CA TYR A 61 8.18 -6.88 3.88
C TYR A 61 6.69 -6.57 4.05
N GLY A 62 5.89 -7.61 4.27
CA GLY A 62 4.48 -7.52 4.63
C GLY A 62 3.86 -8.91 4.76
N THR A 63 2.98 -9.11 5.74
CA THR A 63 2.52 -10.44 6.19
C THR A 63 1.18 -10.89 5.65
N GLY A 64 0.29 -10.00 5.28
CA GLY A 64 -1.07 -10.35 4.83
C GLY A 64 -1.15 -10.66 3.34
N GLY A 65 -2.21 -11.36 2.92
CA GLY A 65 -2.43 -11.69 1.50
C GLY A 65 -2.51 -10.48 0.58
N VAL A 66 -3.14 -9.39 1.04
CA VAL A 66 -3.20 -8.11 0.31
C VAL A 66 -1.81 -7.51 0.15
N GLN A 67 -1.03 -7.48 1.23
CA GLN A 67 0.34 -6.95 1.24
C GLN A 67 1.23 -7.76 0.29
N GLN A 68 1.16 -9.08 0.32
CA GLN A 68 1.95 -9.95 -0.54
C GLN A 68 1.67 -9.71 -2.03
N LEU A 69 0.40 -9.57 -2.42
CA LEU A 69 0.04 -9.25 -3.80
C LEU A 69 0.54 -7.86 -4.22
N ALA A 70 0.42 -6.86 -3.35
CA ALA A 70 0.91 -5.51 -3.61
C ALA A 70 2.44 -5.46 -3.74
N ILE A 71 3.16 -6.20 -2.90
CA ILE A 71 4.63 -6.36 -2.96
C ILE A 71 5.08 -6.99 -4.28
N GLN A 72 4.38 -8.02 -4.75
CA GLN A 72 4.66 -8.63 -6.06
C GLN A 72 4.46 -7.63 -7.20
N SER A 73 3.41 -6.81 -7.13
CA SER A 73 3.17 -5.74 -8.09
C SER A 73 4.27 -4.69 -8.06
N LEU A 74 4.69 -4.25 -6.86
CA LEU A 74 5.80 -3.32 -6.68
C LEU A 74 7.08 -3.86 -7.32
N LYS A 75 7.48 -5.09 -7.00
CA LYS A 75 8.66 -5.74 -7.57
C LYS A 75 8.62 -5.73 -9.10
N ARG A 76 7.47 -6.11 -9.68
CA ARG A 76 7.27 -6.15 -11.14
C ARG A 76 7.39 -4.76 -11.78
N PHE A 77 6.87 -3.72 -11.12
CA PHE A 77 6.92 -2.35 -11.63
C PHE A 77 8.36 -1.81 -11.59
N PHE A 78 9.03 -1.92 -10.45
CA PHE A 78 10.37 -1.37 -10.28
C PHE A 78 11.43 -2.10 -11.12
N PHE A 79 11.21 -3.38 -11.44
CA PHE A 79 12.06 -4.10 -12.38
C PHE A 79 12.14 -3.42 -13.76
N LYS A 80 11.04 -2.77 -14.22
CA LYS A 80 11.02 -2.01 -15.48
C LYS A 80 11.93 -0.78 -15.47
N LEU A 81 12.29 -0.29 -14.29
CA LEU A 81 13.17 0.86 -14.07
C LEU A 81 14.58 0.43 -13.59
N ASN A 82 14.95 -0.82 -13.80
CA ASN A 82 16.22 -1.42 -13.35
C ASN A 82 16.48 -1.27 -11.84
N LYS A 83 15.43 -1.13 -11.03
CA LYS A 83 15.55 -1.12 -9.57
C LYS A 83 15.12 -2.47 -9.01
N SER A 84 16.08 -3.19 -8.42
CA SER A 84 15.82 -4.49 -7.81
C SER A 84 15.11 -4.34 -6.47
N ILE A 85 14.07 -5.14 -6.28
CA ILE A 85 13.30 -5.24 -5.03
C ILE A 85 13.42 -6.66 -4.50
N ASN A 86 13.93 -6.80 -3.28
CA ASN A 86 14.12 -8.07 -2.59
C ASN A 86 12.95 -8.28 -1.61
N ILE A 87 12.17 -9.34 -1.84
CA ILE A 87 11.03 -9.65 -0.98
C ILE A 87 11.51 -10.52 0.18
N VAL A 88 11.08 -10.18 1.40
CA VAL A 88 11.41 -10.91 2.62
C VAL A 88 10.21 -11.76 3.04
N TYR A 89 10.42 -13.07 3.19
CA TYR A 89 9.38 -14.04 3.52
C TYR A 89 9.66 -14.72 4.86
N GLY A 90 8.71 -14.58 5.80
CA GLY A 90 8.75 -15.32 7.06
C GLY A 90 9.89 -14.93 8.01
N SER A 91 9.86 -15.52 9.21
CA SER A 91 10.72 -15.15 10.32
C SER A 91 12.21 -15.42 10.07
N ASN A 92 12.54 -16.52 9.41
CA ASN A 92 13.94 -16.88 9.16
C ASN A 92 14.64 -15.87 8.26
N GLU A 93 13.96 -15.40 7.20
CA GLU A 93 14.51 -14.35 6.33
C GLU A 93 14.58 -12.99 7.02
N MET A 94 13.60 -12.69 7.89
CA MET A 94 13.62 -11.47 8.71
C MET A 94 14.84 -11.43 9.64
N ASP A 95 15.12 -12.51 10.35
CA ASP A 95 16.27 -12.60 11.25
C ASP A 95 17.60 -12.51 10.48
N PHE A 96 17.68 -13.19 9.34
CA PHE A 96 18.84 -13.10 8.46
C PHE A 96 19.03 -11.66 7.94
N LEU A 97 17.95 -11.03 7.49
CA LEU A 97 18.00 -9.66 6.99
C LEU A 97 18.50 -8.70 8.07
N VAL A 98 17.91 -8.71 9.26
CA VAL A 98 18.29 -7.81 10.36
C VAL A 98 19.79 -7.88 10.66
N ASN A 99 20.36 -9.09 10.65
CA ASN A 99 21.79 -9.28 10.95
C ASN A 99 22.73 -8.78 9.84
N ASN A 100 22.21 -8.48 8.64
CA ASN A 100 23.02 -8.07 7.49
C ASN A 100 22.66 -6.66 6.96
N LEU A 101 21.68 -5.99 7.56
CA LEU A 101 21.30 -4.62 7.18
C LEU A 101 22.40 -3.61 7.50
N THR A 102 22.47 -2.60 6.65
CA THR A 102 23.33 -1.44 6.81
C THR A 102 22.55 -0.12 6.73
N SER A 103 23.19 1.00 7.05
CA SER A 103 22.59 2.34 6.91
C SER A 103 22.27 2.75 5.48
N ASP A 104 22.84 2.05 4.50
CA ASP A 104 22.64 2.31 3.06
C ASP A 104 21.50 1.47 2.46
N ASP A 105 20.85 0.65 3.28
CA ASP A 105 19.75 -0.19 2.88
C ASP A 105 18.40 0.44 3.22
N LEU A 106 17.38 0.11 2.43
CA LEU A 106 16.00 0.52 2.63
C LEU A 106 15.11 -0.69 2.86
N VAL A 107 14.35 -0.66 3.95
CA VAL A 107 13.26 -1.60 4.18
C VAL A 107 11.92 -0.91 3.96
N ILE A 108 11.16 -1.38 2.98
CA ILE A 108 9.78 -0.92 2.73
C ILE A 108 8.82 -1.87 3.42
N VAL A 109 8.01 -1.35 4.33
CA VAL A 109 7.09 -2.14 5.15
C VAL A 109 5.65 -1.91 4.70
N PHE A 110 5.01 -2.97 4.27
CA PHE A 110 3.60 -2.99 3.87
C PHE A 110 2.76 -3.54 5.00
N SER A 111 1.98 -2.71 5.65
CA SER A 111 1.09 -3.16 6.72
C SER A 111 -0.25 -2.41 6.68
N VAL A 112 -1.36 -3.15 6.60
CA VAL A 112 -2.69 -2.53 6.53
C VAL A 112 -2.99 -1.79 7.82
N GLN A 113 -2.95 -2.46 8.96
CA GLN A 113 -3.28 -1.86 10.26
C GLN A 113 -2.04 -1.47 11.09
N ALA A 114 -0.87 -1.99 10.72
CA ALA A 114 0.42 -1.72 11.39
C ALA A 114 0.40 -1.95 12.92
N SER A 115 -0.40 -2.91 13.38
CA SER A 115 -0.66 -3.19 14.80
C SER A 115 -0.15 -4.56 15.27
N GLN A 116 0.34 -5.42 14.36
CA GLN A 116 0.88 -6.71 14.76
C GLN A 116 2.23 -6.52 15.45
N GLN A 117 2.35 -7.06 16.66
CA GLN A 117 3.54 -6.90 17.50
C GLN A 117 4.82 -7.42 16.80
N SER A 118 4.75 -8.55 16.10
CA SER A 118 5.88 -9.10 15.34
C SER A 118 6.39 -8.16 14.25
N ASP A 119 5.49 -7.44 13.56
CA ASP A 119 5.86 -6.50 12.51
C ASP A 119 6.54 -5.27 13.12
N VAL A 120 6.03 -4.78 14.26
CA VAL A 120 6.62 -3.65 15.00
C VAL A 120 8.02 -3.99 15.48
N GLU A 121 8.20 -5.17 16.10
CA GLU A 121 9.50 -5.65 16.58
C GLU A 121 10.51 -5.81 15.43
N PHE A 122 10.08 -6.33 14.29
CA PHE A 122 10.94 -6.43 13.11
C PHE A 122 11.41 -5.04 12.66
N VAL A 123 10.50 -4.08 12.53
CA VAL A 123 10.84 -2.72 12.11
C VAL A 123 11.78 -2.05 13.11
N GLN A 124 11.57 -2.25 14.42
CA GLN A 124 12.48 -1.75 15.46
C GLN A 124 13.89 -2.31 15.31
N LYS A 125 14.02 -3.63 15.14
CA LYS A 125 15.31 -4.28 14.89
C LYS A 125 16.01 -3.74 13.64
N CYS A 126 15.28 -3.48 12.55
CA CYS A 126 15.83 -2.86 11.35
C CYS A 126 16.36 -1.44 11.64
N LYS A 127 15.63 -0.65 12.44
CA LYS A 127 16.10 0.69 12.88
C LYS A 127 17.33 0.64 13.76
N GLU A 128 17.47 -0.34 14.63
CA GLU A 128 18.67 -0.55 15.46
C GLU A 128 19.92 -0.79 14.60
N GLN A 129 19.77 -1.35 13.39
CA GLN A 129 20.84 -1.47 12.39
C GLN A 129 21.07 -0.18 11.57
N ASN A 130 20.38 0.91 11.89
CA ASN A 130 20.40 2.19 11.16
C ASN A 130 19.86 2.11 9.72
N ALA A 131 19.17 1.04 9.33
CA ALA A 131 18.52 0.96 8.03
C ALA A 131 17.44 2.02 7.90
N LYS A 132 17.20 2.49 6.68
CA LYS A 132 16.10 3.40 6.37
C LYS A 132 14.79 2.62 6.27
N ILE A 133 13.73 3.20 6.81
CA ILE A 133 12.39 2.57 6.80
C ILE A 133 11.41 3.48 6.06
N LEU A 134 10.76 2.93 5.04
CA LEU A 134 9.60 3.52 4.37
C LEU A 134 8.39 2.65 4.68
N SER A 135 7.36 3.19 5.31
CA SER A 135 6.13 2.45 5.54
C SER A 135 5.02 2.83 4.57
N LEU A 136 4.20 1.85 4.21
CA LEU A 136 2.96 2.02 3.48
C LEU A 136 1.84 1.40 4.32
N THR A 137 1.02 2.26 4.94
CA THR A 137 0.02 1.86 5.93
C THR A 137 -1.29 2.61 5.72
N LEU A 138 -2.37 2.12 6.33
CA LEU A 138 -3.60 2.88 6.44
C LEU A 138 -3.32 4.20 7.20
N PHE A 139 -4.01 5.28 6.81
CA PHE A 139 -3.91 6.57 7.47
C PHE A 139 -4.52 6.51 8.88
N LEU A 140 -3.71 6.00 9.78
CA LEU A 140 -4.00 5.88 11.22
C LEU A 140 -2.71 6.17 12.00
N ASP A 141 -2.88 6.62 13.23
CA ASP A 141 -1.76 6.64 14.18
C ASP A 141 -1.37 5.19 14.52
N ASN A 142 -0.18 4.79 14.12
CA ASN A 142 0.29 3.43 14.28
C ASN A 142 1.79 3.36 14.61
N PRO A 143 2.24 2.33 15.35
CA PRO A 143 3.61 2.24 15.81
C PRO A 143 4.64 2.12 14.67
N ILE A 144 4.31 1.46 13.55
CA ILE A 144 5.23 1.32 12.42
C ILE A 144 5.49 2.69 11.79
N ALA A 145 4.44 3.50 11.57
CA ALA A 145 4.59 4.84 11.03
C ALA A 145 5.44 5.75 11.92
N ARG A 146 5.33 5.61 13.24
CA ARG A 146 6.15 6.40 14.19
C ARG A 146 7.64 6.07 14.17
N ILE A 147 8.00 4.83 13.82
CA ILE A 147 9.39 4.36 13.75
C ILE A 147 10.01 4.68 12.39
N SER A 148 9.19 4.78 11.34
CA SER A 148 9.62 4.94 9.95
C SER A 148 10.22 6.32 9.67
N ASP A 149 11.19 6.39 8.75
CA ASP A 149 11.80 7.63 8.29
C ASP A 149 10.89 8.40 7.32
N GLU A 150 10.00 7.68 6.63
CA GLU A 150 8.97 8.22 5.76
C GLU A 150 7.75 7.30 5.74
N ASN A 151 6.58 7.89 5.55
CA ASN A 151 5.32 7.17 5.53
C ASN A 151 4.50 7.55 4.30
N LEU A 152 4.05 6.56 3.57
CA LEU A 152 2.99 6.70 2.58
C LEU A 152 1.71 6.11 3.16
N TYR A 153 0.67 6.90 3.14
CA TYR A 153 -0.62 6.48 3.67
C TYR A 153 -1.61 6.24 2.54
N TYR A 154 -2.45 5.24 2.70
CA TYR A 154 -3.64 5.11 1.91
C TYR A 154 -4.88 5.33 2.78
N LEU A 155 -5.92 5.90 2.19
CA LEU A 155 -7.23 6.00 2.83
C LEU A 155 -8.08 4.80 2.42
N CYS A 156 -8.78 4.28 3.39
CA CYS A 156 -9.87 3.34 3.17
C CYS A 156 -11.03 3.80 4.07
N SER A 157 -12.25 3.76 3.58
CA SER A 157 -13.38 4.00 4.48
C SER A 157 -13.38 2.94 5.56
N HIS A 158 -13.55 3.38 6.80
CA HIS A 158 -13.68 2.47 7.95
C HIS A 158 -15.00 1.68 7.96
N ARG A 159 -15.75 1.69 6.87
CA ARG A 159 -16.97 0.92 6.77
C ARG A 159 -16.61 -0.53 6.41
N ASP A 160 -16.41 -1.31 7.46
CA ASP A 160 -16.44 -2.75 7.34
C ASP A 160 -17.82 -3.16 6.85
N PHE A 161 -17.90 -3.63 5.62
CA PHE A 161 -19.11 -4.25 5.13
C PHE A 161 -19.25 -5.63 5.77
N SER A 162 -20.35 -5.85 6.47
CA SER A 162 -20.65 -7.19 6.97
C SER A 162 -21.45 -7.95 5.90
N ILE A 163 -20.84 -8.97 5.32
CA ILE A 163 -21.50 -9.88 4.39
C ILE A 163 -21.57 -11.25 5.08
N HIS A 164 -22.77 -11.74 5.34
CA HIS A 164 -22.97 -13.01 6.05
C HIS A 164 -22.19 -13.10 7.38
N GLY A 165 -22.15 -12.01 8.15
CA GLY A 165 -21.41 -11.96 9.43
C GLY A 165 -19.89 -11.93 9.30
N ARG A 166 -19.34 -11.72 8.09
CA ARG A 166 -17.92 -11.54 7.83
C ARG A 166 -17.64 -10.09 7.45
N HIS A 167 -16.60 -9.53 8.03
CA HIS A 167 -16.15 -8.18 7.70
C HIS A 167 -15.35 -8.18 6.39
N PHE A 168 -15.66 -7.22 5.54
CA PHE A 168 -14.95 -6.97 4.29
C PHE A 168 -14.53 -5.50 4.24
N SER A 169 -13.24 -5.26 4.07
CA SER A 169 -12.69 -3.92 3.86
C SER A 169 -12.11 -3.81 2.45
N PRO A 170 -12.50 -2.77 1.67
CA PRO A 170 -11.89 -2.54 0.36
C PRO A 170 -10.39 -2.30 0.47
N THR A 171 -9.61 -3.04 -0.33
CA THR A 171 -8.14 -2.97 -0.30
C THR A 171 -7.53 -2.41 -1.58
N SER A 172 -8.36 -2.04 -2.56
CA SER A 172 -7.89 -1.58 -3.88
C SER A 172 -6.98 -0.34 -3.79
N MET A 173 -7.26 0.56 -2.83
CA MET A 173 -6.43 1.75 -2.63
C MET A 173 -4.98 1.44 -2.23
N PHE A 174 -4.75 0.30 -1.60
CA PHE A 174 -3.41 -0.17 -1.30
C PHE A 174 -2.60 -0.42 -2.59
N TYR A 175 -3.23 -1.05 -3.58
CA TYR A 175 -2.60 -1.28 -4.90
C TYR A 175 -2.42 0.03 -5.68
N ILE A 176 -3.41 0.91 -5.66
CA ILE A 176 -3.34 2.22 -6.31
C ILE A 176 -2.18 3.04 -5.74
N THR A 177 -1.98 3.04 -4.42
CA THR A 177 -0.83 3.73 -3.79
C THR A 177 0.51 3.18 -4.26
N VAL A 178 0.60 1.86 -4.48
CA VAL A 178 1.81 1.23 -5.05
C VAL A 178 2.06 1.69 -6.49
N GLU A 179 1.01 1.79 -7.30
CA GLU A 179 1.12 2.29 -8.69
C GLU A 179 1.52 3.76 -8.72
N ILE A 180 0.95 4.59 -7.85
CA ILE A 180 1.32 6.00 -7.73
C ILE A 180 2.78 6.13 -7.32
N LEU A 181 3.24 5.38 -6.31
CA LEU A 181 4.65 5.39 -5.90
C LEU A 181 5.58 5.05 -7.07
N PHE A 182 5.23 4.03 -7.85
CA PHE A 182 6.01 3.67 -9.03
C PHE A 182 6.06 4.80 -10.07
N LEU A 183 4.92 5.41 -10.39
CA LEU A 183 4.87 6.51 -11.36
C LEU A 183 5.63 7.74 -10.86
N GLN A 184 5.51 8.08 -9.58
CA GLN A 184 6.26 9.17 -8.96
C GLN A 184 7.77 8.89 -8.98
N TYR A 185 8.18 7.64 -8.77
CA TYR A 185 9.58 7.25 -8.88
C TYR A 185 10.10 7.35 -10.33
N ALA A 186 9.30 6.98 -11.32
CA ALA A 186 9.67 7.16 -12.73
C ALA A 186 9.89 8.65 -13.07
N ILE A 187 8.97 9.52 -12.66
CA ILE A 187 9.09 10.98 -12.82
C ILE A 187 10.32 11.51 -12.08
N TYR A 188 10.57 11.03 -10.86
CA TYR A 188 11.75 11.40 -10.09
C TYR A 188 13.05 11.07 -10.83
N LEU A 189 13.15 9.89 -11.45
CA LEU A 189 14.33 9.51 -12.25
C LEU A 189 14.56 10.44 -13.44
N GLU A 190 13.49 10.87 -14.12
CA GLU A 190 13.60 11.84 -15.23
C GLU A 190 14.06 13.22 -14.75
N SER A 191 13.71 13.61 -13.53
CA SER A 191 14.07 14.92 -12.96
C SER A 191 15.52 15.05 -12.51
N ILE A 192 16.24 13.94 -12.34
CA ILE A 192 17.64 13.92 -11.87
C ILE A 192 18.66 13.55 -12.97
N GLN A 193 18.17 13.27 -14.19
CA GLN A 193 19.00 13.09 -15.40
C GLN A 193 19.31 14.44 -16.03
#